data_ec404d4370952ae871ce5d3bd1908c4c
#
_entry.id   ec404d4370952ae871ce5d3bd1908c4c
#
_cell.length_a   1.000
_cell.length_b   1.000
_cell.length_c   1.000
_cell.angle_alpha   90.00
_cell.angle_beta   90.00
_cell.angle_gamma   90.00
#
_symmetry.space_group_name_H-M   'P 1'
#
loop_
_entity.id
_entity.type
_entity.pdbx_description
1 polymer ?
#
loop_
_entity_poly.entity_id
_entity_poly.type
_entity_poly.pdbx_seq_one_letter_code
_entity_poly.pdbx_strand_id
1 'polypeptide(L)'
;MRSTLLILVLQVGATTAQAAPLQSCAKEVQASAVVERLSELPPDIRDDLIYRFRGMGDRGSPLLQTDAPSAVEMTYPTSRFAQALLIKNVWFVQFEVAMFSGVRTMGYLRGTDGRFTRSPSRYFGGPACETLKAAIAGVYTPGGFNF
;
A
#
# COMPACT_ATOMS: atom_id res chain seq x y z
N MET A 1 51.76 38.01 0.07
CA MET A 1 50.80 37.35 -0.81
C MET A 1 50.14 36.22 -0.03
N ARG A 2 48.88 36.40 0.35
CA ARG A 2 48.11 35.37 1.09
C ARG A 2 47.12 34.73 0.11
N SER A 3 47.31 33.48 -0.20
CA SER A 3 46.41 32.68 -1.05
C SER A 3 45.25 32.17 -0.19
N THR A 4 44.06 32.64 -0.46
CA THR A 4 42.83 32.17 0.17
C THR A 4 42.32 30.98 -0.65
N LEU A 5 42.34 29.79 -0.04
CA LEU A 5 41.83 28.55 -0.64
C LEU A 5 40.32 28.52 -0.44
N LEU A 6 39.56 28.63 -1.51
CA LEU A 6 38.11 28.55 -1.51
C LEU A 6 37.70 27.06 -1.61
N ILE A 7 37.20 26.50 -0.51
CA ILE A 7 36.69 25.12 -0.49
C ILE A 7 35.22 25.15 -0.94
N LEU A 8 34.96 24.63 -2.14
CA LEU A 8 33.62 24.47 -2.67
C LEU A 8 33.02 23.15 -2.12
N VAL A 9 32.10 23.27 -1.15
CA VAL A 9 31.36 22.09 -0.63
C VAL A 9 30.21 21.79 -1.58
N LEU A 10 30.34 20.72 -2.39
CA LEU A 10 29.22 20.18 -3.15
C LEU A 10 28.26 19.45 -2.18
N GLN A 11 27.13 20.05 -1.91
CA GLN A 11 26.01 19.38 -1.26
C GLN A 11 25.32 18.45 -2.29
N VAL A 12 25.58 17.17 -2.19
CA VAL A 12 24.81 16.15 -2.90
C VAL A 12 23.45 16.02 -2.19
N GLY A 13 22.46 16.74 -2.70
CA GLY A 13 21.08 16.59 -2.25
C GLY A 13 20.55 15.22 -2.62
N ALA A 14 20.39 14.34 -1.63
CA ALA A 14 19.65 13.09 -1.81
C ALA A 14 18.18 13.47 -2.07
N THR A 15 17.76 13.41 -3.32
CA THR A 15 16.35 13.46 -3.71
C THR A 15 15.68 12.19 -3.21
N THR A 16 15.06 12.25 -2.04
CA THR A 16 14.11 11.22 -1.61
C THR A 16 12.96 11.24 -2.63
N ALA A 17 12.82 10.17 -3.38
CA ALA A 17 11.67 9.96 -4.26
C ALA A 17 10.41 9.96 -3.39
N GLN A 18 9.76 11.09 -3.34
CA GLN A 18 8.52 11.29 -2.61
C GLN A 18 7.44 10.55 -3.37
N ALA A 19 6.89 9.48 -2.78
CA ALA A 19 5.75 8.78 -3.34
C ALA A 19 4.66 9.82 -3.65
N ALA A 20 4.20 9.85 -4.91
CA ALA A 20 3.18 10.79 -5.36
C ALA A 20 1.96 10.76 -4.43
N PRO A 21 1.32 11.91 -4.15
CA PRO A 21 0.29 12.01 -3.13
C PRO A 21 -0.90 11.10 -3.48
N LEU A 22 -1.05 10.04 -2.71
CA LEU A 22 -2.16 9.07 -2.79
C LEU A 22 -3.56 9.72 -2.59
N GLN A 23 -3.57 10.94 -2.08
CA GLN A 23 -4.80 11.73 -1.82
C GLN A 23 -5.59 12.12 -3.08
N SER A 24 -4.94 12.20 -4.26
CA SER A 24 -5.66 12.54 -5.50
C SER A 24 -6.65 11.44 -5.91
N CYS A 25 -6.29 10.19 -5.73
CA CYS A 25 -7.14 9.05 -6.06
C CYS A 25 -8.42 8.99 -5.23
N ALA A 26 -8.33 9.31 -3.93
CA ALA A 26 -9.46 9.25 -3.01
C ALA A 26 -10.61 10.16 -3.46
N LYS A 27 -10.29 11.35 -3.97
CA LYS A 27 -11.27 12.29 -4.52
C LYS A 27 -11.91 11.77 -5.81
N GLU A 28 -11.11 11.23 -6.73
CA GLU A 28 -11.63 10.68 -7.98
C GLU A 28 -12.62 9.53 -7.78
N VAL A 29 -12.36 8.66 -6.81
CA VAL A 29 -13.22 7.49 -6.53
C VAL A 29 -14.29 7.76 -5.48
N GLN A 30 -14.42 8.99 -5.01
CA GLN A 30 -15.40 9.40 -4.00
C GLN A 30 -15.33 8.54 -2.72
N ALA A 31 -14.13 8.33 -2.19
CA ALA A 31 -13.95 7.60 -0.96
C ALA A 31 -14.61 8.33 0.21
N SER A 32 -15.38 7.62 1.02
CA SER A 32 -16.03 8.15 2.23
C SER A 32 -15.10 8.16 3.44
N ALA A 33 -14.04 7.35 3.43
CA ALA A 33 -12.97 7.37 4.42
C ALA A 33 -11.65 6.96 3.77
N VAL A 34 -10.56 7.49 4.30
CA VAL A 34 -9.19 7.10 3.96
C VAL A 34 -8.43 6.89 5.27
N VAL A 35 -7.75 5.77 5.40
CA VAL A 35 -6.89 5.47 6.54
C VAL A 35 -5.47 5.20 6.06
N GLU A 36 -4.49 5.67 6.81
CA GLU A 36 -3.08 5.60 6.45
C GLU A 36 -2.25 4.73 7.42
N ARG A 37 -2.90 4.19 8.46
CA ARG A 37 -2.30 3.29 9.43
C ARG A 37 -3.06 1.98 9.51
N LEU A 38 -2.33 0.90 9.63
CA LEU A 38 -2.90 -0.44 9.76
C LEU A 38 -3.82 -0.57 10.98
N SER A 39 -3.50 0.15 12.08
CA SER A 39 -4.28 0.17 13.31
C SER A 39 -5.65 0.85 13.19
N GLU A 40 -5.86 1.66 12.16
CA GLU A 40 -7.12 2.38 11.90
C GLU A 40 -8.13 1.52 11.11
N LEU A 41 -7.69 0.38 10.59
CA LEU A 41 -8.59 -0.56 9.90
C LEU A 41 -9.52 -1.28 10.89
N PRO A 42 -10.70 -1.71 10.41
CA PRO A 42 -11.53 -2.65 11.17
C PRO A 42 -10.70 -3.88 11.60
N PRO A 43 -10.87 -4.35 12.85
CA PRO A 43 -10.02 -5.42 13.42
C PRO A 43 -9.96 -6.69 12.57
N ASP A 44 -11.09 -7.12 12.00
CA ASP A 44 -11.18 -8.31 11.15
C ASP A 44 -10.39 -8.18 9.85
N ILE A 45 -10.36 -6.99 9.25
CA ILE A 45 -9.51 -6.71 8.07
C ILE A 45 -8.04 -6.71 8.46
N ARG A 46 -7.70 -5.99 9.53
CA ARG A 46 -6.32 -5.91 10.01
C ARG A 46 -5.76 -7.29 10.34
N ASP A 47 -6.52 -8.08 11.07
CA ASP A 47 -6.10 -9.40 11.54
C ASP A 47 -5.94 -10.38 10.35
N ASP A 48 -6.81 -10.32 9.32
CA ASP A 48 -6.65 -11.08 8.07
C ASP A 48 -5.37 -10.67 7.33
N LEU A 49 -5.06 -9.38 7.23
CA LEU A 49 -3.83 -8.90 6.61
C LEU A 49 -2.58 -9.37 7.34
N ILE A 50 -2.53 -9.22 8.67
CA ILE A 50 -1.39 -9.66 9.48
C ILE A 50 -1.17 -11.16 9.36
N TYR A 51 -2.25 -11.96 9.41
CA TYR A 51 -2.19 -13.40 9.27
C TYR A 51 -1.66 -13.82 7.88
N ARG A 52 -2.20 -13.23 6.80
CA ARG A 52 -1.82 -13.60 5.42
C ARG A 52 -0.41 -13.24 5.06
N PHE A 53 0.03 -12.08 5.50
CA PHE A 53 1.33 -11.54 5.14
C PHE A 53 2.39 -11.77 6.22
N ARG A 54 2.11 -12.64 7.19
CA ARG A 54 3.04 -13.03 8.27
C ARG A 54 3.68 -11.83 8.97
N GLY A 55 2.86 -10.84 9.31
CA GLY A 55 3.34 -9.61 9.91
C GLY A 55 3.53 -8.50 8.88
N MET A 56 2.43 -7.93 8.39
CA MET A 56 2.46 -6.75 7.52
C MET A 56 3.01 -5.55 8.30
N GLY A 57 4.01 -4.86 7.73
CA GLY A 57 4.50 -3.60 8.28
C GLY A 57 3.50 -2.48 8.08
N ASP A 58 3.53 -1.46 8.95
CA ASP A 58 2.75 -0.25 8.77
C ASP A 58 3.38 0.66 7.70
N ARG A 59 2.66 1.68 7.27
CA ARG A 59 3.15 2.67 6.31
C ARG A 59 4.45 3.30 6.80
N GLY A 60 5.45 3.33 5.91
CA GLY A 60 6.78 3.85 6.24
C GLY A 60 7.71 2.87 6.95
N SER A 61 7.24 1.69 7.37
CA SER A 61 8.12 0.63 7.85
C SER A 61 9.12 0.20 6.79
N PRO A 62 10.32 -0.23 7.16
CA PRO A 62 11.23 -0.85 6.21
C PRO A 62 10.56 -2.07 5.56
N LEU A 63 10.87 -2.31 4.30
CA LEU A 63 10.37 -3.46 3.53
C LEU A 63 11.57 -4.24 3.00
N LEU A 64 11.51 -5.56 3.06
CA LEU A 64 12.56 -6.40 2.48
C LEU A 64 12.64 -6.14 0.95
N GLN A 65 13.80 -5.67 0.47
CA GLN A 65 13.98 -5.24 -0.92
C GLN A 65 14.97 -6.12 -1.70
N THR A 66 15.53 -7.13 -1.08
CA THR A 66 16.56 -7.97 -1.68
C THR A 66 16.30 -9.45 -1.46
N ASP A 67 16.73 -10.28 -2.40
CA ASP A 67 16.75 -11.74 -2.31
C ASP A 67 17.96 -12.27 -1.52
N ALA A 68 18.95 -11.42 -1.23
CA ALA A 68 20.12 -11.72 -0.42
C ALA A 68 20.20 -10.78 0.81
N PRO A 69 19.25 -10.86 1.75
CA PRO A 69 19.16 -9.92 2.85
C PRO A 69 20.27 -10.15 3.90
N SER A 70 20.73 -9.07 4.51
CA SER A 70 21.55 -9.13 5.72
C SER A 70 20.72 -9.66 6.91
N ALA A 71 21.38 -10.04 8.00
CA ALA A 71 20.70 -10.53 9.20
C ALA A 71 19.66 -9.54 9.76
N VAL A 72 19.89 -8.23 9.62
CA VAL A 72 18.95 -7.19 10.03
C VAL A 72 17.76 -7.12 9.06
N GLU A 73 18.00 -7.17 7.75
CA GLU A 73 16.95 -7.10 6.74
C GLU A 73 16.03 -8.32 6.76
N MET A 74 16.50 -9.47 7.23
CA MET A 74 15.64 -10.66 7.45
C MET A 74 14.53 -10.42 8.47
N THR A 75 14.63 -9.39 9.31
CA THR A 75 13.58 -9.00 10.25
C THR A 75 12.51 -8.11 9.63
N TYR A 76 12.74 -7.59 8.43
CA TYR A 76 11.80 -6.69 7.76
C TYR A 76 10.60 -7.46 7.20
N PRO A 77 9.40 -6.87 7.28
CA PRO A 77 8.22 -7.48 6.69
C PRO A 77 8.36 -7.59 5.16
N THR A 78 7.78 -8.64 4.60
CA THR A 78 7.68 -8.85 3.15
C THR A 78 6.53 -8.08 2.51
N SER A 79 5.70 -7.46 3.32
CA SER A 79 4.58 -6.62 2.87
C SER A 79 4.42 -5.42 3.80
N ARG A 80 4.00 -4.30 3.22
CA ARG A 80 3.81 -3.04 3.93
C ARG A 80 2.49 -2.40 3.55
N PHE A 81 1.69 -2.04 4.54
CA PHE A 81 0.47 -1.28 4.34
C PHE A 81 0.80 0.10 3.76
N ALA A 82 0.03 0.52 2.76
CA ALA A 82 0.17 1.83 2.14
C ALA A 82 -0.98 2.76 2.54
N GLN A 83 -2.21 2.34 2.32
CA GLN A 83 -3.45 3.01 2.71
C GLN A 83 -4.64 2.10 2.52
N ALA A 84 -5.80 2.50 3.06
CA ALA A 84 -7.07 1.91 2.66
C ALA A 84 -8.15 2.97 2.47
N LEU A 85 -9.08 2.70 1.58
CA LEU A 85 -10.17 3.59 1.21
C LEU A 85 -11.51 2.87 1.37
N LEU A 86 -12.45 3.51 2.03
CA LEU A 86 -13.83 3.05 2.10
C LEU A 86 -14.63 3.68 0.95
N ILE A 87 -15.12 2.83 0.04
CA ILE A 87 -15.90 3.28 -1.12
C ILE A 87 -17.21 2.49 -1.10
N LYS A 88 -18.30 3.21 -0.93
CA LYS A 88 -19.61 2.58 -0.62
C LYS A 88 -19.44 1.65 0.57
N ASN A 89 -19.66 0.46 0.65
CA ASN A 89 -19.50 -0.44 1.80
C ASN A 89 -18.32 -1.40 1.67
N VAL A 90 -17.34 -1.06 0.82
CA VAL A 90 -16.16 -1.90 0.56
C VAL A 90 -14.91 -1.15 0.97
N TRP A 91 -14.07 -1.80 1.77
CA TRP A 91 -12.72 -1.34 2.02
C TRP A 91 -11.80 -1.84 0.90
N PHE A 92 -11.12 -0.93 0.25
CA PHE A 92 -10.03 -1.23 -0.69
C PHE A 92 -8.71 -0.97 0.00
N VAL A 93 -7.99 -2.03 0.32
CA VAL A 93 -6.70 -1.97 1.01
C VAL A 93 -5.59 -2.01 -0.02
N GLN A 94 -4.70 -1.05 0.05
CA GLN A 94 -3.50 -0.96 -0.78
C GLN A 94 -2.25 -1.29 0.05
N PHE A 95 -1.37 -2.10 -0.50
CA PHE A 95 -0.14 -2.52 0.15
C PHE A 95 0.96 -2.80 -0.87
N GLU A 96 2.20 -2.69 -0.42
CA GLU A 96 3.38 -3.04 -1.17
C GLU A 96 3.84 -4.44 -0.80
N VAL A 97 4.43 -5.15 -1.75
CA VAL A 97 5.02 -6.48 -1.54
C VAL A 97 6.49 -6.39 -1.90
N ALA A 98 7.34 -6.97 -1.08
CA ALA A 98 8.78 -7.04 -1.29
C ALA A 98 9.12 -7.52 -2.71
N MET A 99 10.14 -6.91 -3.31
CA MET A 99 10.65 -7.25 -4.64
C MET A 99 9.68 -7.02 -5.82
N PHE A 100 8.49 -6.45 -5.55
CA PHE A 100 7.55 -6.07 -6.60
C PHE A 100 7.37 -4.56 -6.63
N SER A 101 7.38 -3.98 -7.82
CA SER A 101 7.13 -2.57 -8.00
C SER A 101 5.63 -2.25 -7.92
N GLY A 102 5.32 -1.06 -7.38
CA GLY A 102 3.96 -0.57 -7.25
C GLY A 102 3.20 -1.16 -6.05
N VAL A 103 1.93 -0.82 -5.97
CA VAL A 103 1.03 -1.31 -4.92
C VAL A 103 0.11 -2.39 -5.45
N ARG A 104 -0.40 -3.20 -4.51
CA ARG A 104 -1.47 -4.16 -4.76
C ARG A 104 -2.72 -3.67 -4.05
N THR A 105 -3.88 -3.92 -4.64
CA THR A 105 -5.17 -3.53 -4.07
C THR A 105 -6.04 -4.75 -3.83
N MET A 106 -6.63 -4.83 -2.64
CA MET A 106 -7.53 -5.91 -2.22
C MET A 106 -8.82 -5.31 -1.67
N GLY A 107 -9.97 -5.87 -2.08
CA GLY A 107 -11.28 -5.47 -1.58
C GLY A 107 -11.74 -6.33 -0.39
N TYR A 108 -12.42 -5.69 0.57
CA TYR A 108 -13.11 -6.34 1.68
C TYR A 108 -14.56 -5.90 1.72
N LEU A 109 -15.47 -6.84 1.56
CA LEU A 109 -16.91 -6.61 1.59
C LEU A 109 -17.46 -6.91 2.99
N ARG A 110 -18.42 -6.11 3.41
CA ARG A 110 -19.14 -6.37 4.66
C ARG A 110 -20.19 -7.44 4.43
N GLY A 111 -20.08 -8.53 5.17
CA GLY A 111 -21.07 -9.61 5.17
C GLY A 111 -22.35 -9.23 5.95
N THR A 112 -23.36 -10.07 5.86
CA THR A 112 -24.62 -9.92 6.59
C THR A 112 -24.46 -10.06 8.10
N ASP A 113 -23.40 -10.73 8.54
CA ASP A 113 -22.98 -10.86 9.94
C ASP A 113 -22.22 -9.64 10.47
N GLY A 114 -22.04 -8.62 9.63
CA GLY A 114 -21.33 -7.39 9.93
C GLY A 114 -19.82 -7.48 9.84
N ARG A 115 -19.25 -8.67 9.57
CA ARG A 115 -17.83 -8.88 9.39
C ARG A 115 -17.38 -8.54 7.99
N PHE A 116 -16.13 -8.13 7.85
CA PHE A 116 -15.54 -7.94 6.55
C PHE A 116 -14.89 -9.23 6.06
N THR A 117 -15.23 -9.62 4.84
CA THR A 117 -14.65 -10.74 4.14
C THR A 117 -13.96 -10.27 2.88
N ARG A 118 -12.84 -10.90 2.55
CA ARG A 118 -12.08 -10.56 1.35
C ARG A 118 -12.89 -10.84 0.11
N SER A 119 -12.91 -9.88 -0.81
CA SER A 119 -13.44 -10.10 -2.16
C SER A 119 -12.62 -11.19 -2.88
N PRO A 120 -13.24 -12.09 -3.63
CA PRO A 120 -12.53 -13.06 -4.47
C PRO A 120 -11.73 -12.39 -5.60
N SER A 121 -11.89 -11.09 -5.81
CA SER A 121 -11.16 -10.33 -6.82
C SER A 121 -9.64 -10.38 -6.59
N ARG A 122 -8.90 -10.51 -7.67
CA ARG A 122 -7.45 -10.68 -7.67
C ARG A 122 -6.72 -9.42 -7.23
N TYR A 123 -5.48 -9.61 -6.79
CA TYR A 123 -4.52 -8.53 -6.56
C TYR A 123 -4.19 -7.84 -7.87
N PHE A 124 -4.43 -6.55 -7.94
CA PHE A 124 -3.96 -5.72 -9.05
C PHE A 124 -2.63 -5.10 -8.61
N GLY A 125 -1.59 -5.28 -9.41
CA GLY A 125 -0.27 -4.67 -9.19
C GLY A 125 -0.03 -3.53 -10.15
N GLY A 126 0.57 -2.42 -9.67
CA GLY A 126 0.87 -1.25 -10.50
C GLY A 126 0.76 0.07 -9.76
N PRO A 127 0.58 1.19 -10.47
CA PRO A 127 0.33 2.50 -9.87
C PRO A 127 -0.93 2.50 -9.00
N ALA A 128 -0.87 3.19 -7.86
CA ALA A 128 -1.90 3.11 -6.82
C ALA A 128 -3.32 3.45 -7.32
N CYS A 129 -3.47 4.49 -8.14
CA CYS A 129 -4.78 4.88 -8.65
C CYS A 129 -5.34 3.89 -9.67
N GLU A 130 -4.51 3.33 -10.51
CA GLU A 130 -4.91 2.37 -11.55
C GLU A 130 -5.35 1.05 -10.92
N THR A 131 -4.57 0.53 -9.97
CA THR A 131 -4.92 -0.69 -9.25
C THR A 131 -6.19 -0.54 -8.44
N LEU A 132 -6.42 0.65 -7.85
CA LEU A 132 -7.64 0.96 -7.14
C LEU A 132 -8.85 0.96 -8.07
N LYS A 133 -8.78 1.65 -9.22
CA LYS A 133 -9.86 1.69 -10.22
C LYS A 133 -10.18 0.29 -10.75
N ALA A 134 -9.16 -0.51 -11.04
CA ALA A 134 -9.32 -1.89 -11.48
C ALA A 134 -10.01 -2.76 -10.41
N ALA A 135 -9.60 -2.62 -9.14
CA ALA A 135 -10.21 -3.34 -8.03
C ALA A 135 -11.68 -2.95 -7.82
N ILE A 136 -12.01 -1.65 -7.91
CA ILE A 136 -13.39 -1.15 -7.84
C ILE A 136 -14.23 -1.75 -8.97
N ALA A 137 -13.76 -1.72 -10.20
CA ALA A 137 -14.44 -2.31 -11.34
C ALA A 137 -14.67 -3.82 -11.13
N GLY A 138 -13.66 -4.54 -10.64
CA GLY A 138 -13.77 -5.97 -10.36
C GLY A 138 -14.80 -6.33 -9.29
N VAL A 139 -15.04 -5.46 -8.32
CA VAL A 139 -16.03 -5.69 -7.26
C VAL A 139 -17.46 -5.34 -7.70
N TYR A 140 -17.62 -4.26 -8.46
CA TYR A 140 -18.95 -3.70 -8.76
C TYR A 140 -19.46 -4.03 -10.17
N THR A 141 -18.65 -4.63 -11.04
CA THR A 141 -19.13 -5.05 -12.36
C THR A 141 -19.77 -6.43 -12.27
N PRO A 142 -21.04 -6.61 -12.65
CA PRO A 142 -21.68 -7.91 -12.71
C PRO A 142 -20.88 -8.85 -13.64
N GLY A 143 -20.49 -10.01 -13.14
CA GLY A 143 -19.64 -10.96 -13.88
C GLY A 143 -18.15 -10.67 -13.79
N GLY A 144 -17.73 -9.77 -12.89
CA GLY A 144 -16.33 -9.37 -12.68
C GLY A 144 -15.40 -10.55 -12.44
N PHE A 145 -14.57 -10.78 -13.45
CA PHE A 145 -13.36 -11.61 -13.45
C PHE A 145 -13.51 -13.08 -13.09
N ASN A 146 -14.12 -13.84 -13.99
CA ASN A 146 -13.74 -15.23 -14.23
C ASN A 146 -12.42 -15.22 -15.04
N PHE A 147 -11.29 -15.43 -14.37
CA PHE A 147 -10.04 -15.86 -14.98
C PHE A 147 -9.63 -17.18 -14.38
#